data_6c48355fd015c467dbe54ee47a448a1e
#
_entry.id   6c48355fd015c467dbe54ee47a448a1e
#
_cell.length_a   1.000
_cell.length_b   1.000
_cell.length_c   1.000
_cell.angle_alpha   90.00
_cell.angle_beta   90.00
_cell.angle_gamma   90.00
#
_symmetry.space_group_name_H-M   'P 1'
#
loop_
_entity.id
_entity.type
_entity.pdbx_description
1 polymer ?
#
loop_
_entity_poly.entity_id
_entity_poly.type
_entity_poly.pdbx_seq_one_letter_code
_entity_poly.pdbx_strand_id
1 'polypeptide(L)'
;MGHPLRGRVIHGVAVVLAGRRREELERTAGMGSADGGRMVPVPTDVSDAASVKALFATVNQSFGRLDVLFNNAGQNAPAIAMEELTFEQWSAVVGVNLTGAFLCAQEAIRLMKAQQPQGGRIINNGSISAYTPRPNSAPYTCTKHAISGLTKCIALDGRAWDIACSQIDIGNAATELTERMTAGVLQADGSLKPEPRMNLKHVADAIVYIASLPLDANVLFMNVMATKMPFAGRG
;
A
#
# COMPACT_ATOMS: atom_id res chain seq x y z
N MET A 1 -7.59 30.85 16.27
CA MET A 1 -8.47 29.75 15.84
C MET A 1 -7.58 28.53 15.62
N GLY A 2 -7.60 27.58 16.56
CA GLY A 2 -6.73 26.40 16.55
C GLY A 2 -7.19 25.40 15.53
N HIS A 3 -6.27 24.94 14.69
CA HIS A 3 -6.51 23.97 13.65
C HIS A 3 -6.80 22.57 14.26
N PRO A 4 -7.93 21.90 13.94
CA PRO A 4 -8.36 20.63 14.57
C PRO A 4 -7.68 19.39 14.03
N LEU A 5 -6.52 19.48 13.41
CA LEU A 5 -5.78 18.34 12.83
C LEU A 5 -4.54 17.95 13.66
N ARG A 6 -4.57 18.12 14.97
CA ARG A 6 -3.56 17.49 15.85
C ARG A 6 -3.86 16.00 15.93
N GLY A 7 -2.99 15.21 15.31
CA GLY A 7 -2.76 13.78 15.57
C GLY A 7 -4.02 12.94 15.84
N ARG A 8 -4.77 12.55 14.81
CA ARG A 8 -5.75 11.45 14.97
C ARG A 8 -4.99 10.16 15.20
N VAL A 9 -4.76 9.81 16.43
CA VAL A 9 -4.42 8.45 16.83
C VAL A 9 -5.74 7.69 16.89
N ILE A 10 -5.86 6.60 16.13
CA ILE A 10 -7.01 5.70 16.26
C ILE A 10 -6.72 4.85 17.50
N HIS A 11 -7.24 5.24 18.66
CA HIS A 11 -7.08 4.48 19.90
C HIS A 11 -7.84 3.16 19.84
N GLY A 12 -7.29 2.11 20.44
CA GLY A 12 -7.94 0.80 20.56
C GLY A 12 -7.92 -0.06 19.29
N VAL A 13 -7.08 0.27 18.31
CA VAL A 13 -6.94 -0.52 17.08
C VAL A 13 -5.96 -1.68 17.29
N ALA A 14 -6.38 -2.87 16.89
CA ALA A 14 -5.47 -4.01 16.73
C ALA A 14 -4.93 -4.03 15.29
N VAL A 15 -3.62 -4.17 15.13
CA VAL A 15 -2.96 -4.23 13.83
C VAL A 15 -2.26 -5.57 13.64
N VAL A 16 -2.63 -6.28 12.58
CA VAL A 16 -1.87 -7.45 12.13
C VAL A 16 -0.80 -7.00 11.15
N LEU A 17 0.46 -7.22 11.50
CA LEU A 17 1.62 -6.87 10.69
C LEU A 17 2.01 -8.07 9.83
N ALA A 18 1.82 -7.96 8.52
CA ALA A 18 2.11 -9.02 7.57
C ALA A 18 3.34 -8.69 6.71
N GLY A 19 4.26 -9.63 6.58
CA GLY A 19 5.47 -9.51 5.79
C GLY A 19 6.37 -10.73 5.96
N ARG A 20 7.41 -10.85 5.14
CA ARG A 20 8.29 -12.04 5.15
C ARG A 20 9.32 -12.05 6.30
N ARG A 21 9.77 -10.87 6.74
CA ARG A 21 10.87 -10.73 7.70
C ARG A 21 10.32 -10.66 9.13
N ARG A 22 10.35 -11.79 9.85
CA ARG A 22 9.83 -11.90 11.23
C ARG A 22 10.42 -10.84 12.15
N GLU A 23 11.73 -10.67 12.16
CA GLU A 23 12.43 -9.73 13.05
C GLU A 23 11.96 -8.28 12.85
N GLU A 24 11.73 -7.87 11.59
CA GLU A 24 11.24 -6.53 11.28
C GLU A 24 9.78 -6.33 11.72
N LEU A 25 8.96 -7.38 11.63
CA LEU A 25 7.58 -7.35 12.14
C LEU A 25 7.58 -7.23 13.66
N GLU A 26 8.41 -7.99 14.36
CA GLU A 26 8.54 -7.95 15.83
C GLU A 26 9.09 -6.59 16.29
N ARG A 27 10.07 -6.04 15.61
CA ARG A 27 10.59 -4.68 15.87
C ARG A 27 9.48 -3.64 15.73
N THR A 28 8.70 -3.73 14.66
CA THR A 28 7.57 -2.80 14.42
C THR A 28 6.47 -2.98 15.48
N ALA A 29 6.17 -4.21 15.88
CA ALA A 29 5.21 -4.49 16.94
C ALA A 29 5.64 -3.87 18.28
N GLY A 30 6.95 -3.92 18.59
CA GLY A 30 7.51 -3.28 19.78
C GLY A 30 7.33 -1.77 19.82
N MET A 31 7.38 -1.09 18.66
CA MET A 31 7.14 0.36 18.58
C MET A 31 5.69 0.75 18.94
N GLY A 32 4.71 -0.04 18.51
CA GLY A 32 3.29 0.26 18.73
C GLY A 32 2.77 -0.08 20.13
N SER A 33 3.48 -0.95 20.86
CA SER A 33 3.08 -1.34 22.22
C SER A 33 3.16 -0.19 23.24
N ALA A 34 4.00 0.82 22.96
CA ALA A 34 4.15 2.01 23.81
C ALA A 34 2.88 2.87 23.88
N ASP A 35 2.03 2.83 22.84
CA ASP A 35 0.79 3.63 22.73
C ASP A 35 -0.47 2.83 23.08
N GLY A 36 -0.33 1.63 23.68
CA GLY A 36 -1.44 0.77 24.09
C GLY A 36 -2.15 0.03 22.93
N GLY A 37 -1.60 0.08 21.73
CA GLY A 37 -2.09 -0.67 20.57
C GLY A 37 -1.68 -2.14 20.63
N ARG A 38 -2.55 -3.06 20.19
CA ARG A 38 -2.21 -4.47 20.01
C ARG A 38 -1.66 -4.69 18.59
N MET A 39 -0.39 -5.03 18.46
CA MET A 39 0.22 -5.40 17.20
C MET A 39 0.58 -6.89 17.17
N VAL A 40 0.16 -7.57 16.12
CA VAL A 40 0.35 -9.04 15.96
C VAL A 40 1.22 -9.30 14.72
N PRO A 41 2.49 -9.68 14.88
CA PRO A 41 3.36 -10.03 13.77
C PRO A 41 2.99 -11.40 13.19
N VAL A 42 2.72 -11.47 11.89
CA VAL A 42 2.41 -12.71 11.16
C VAL A 42 3.30 -12.79 9.92
N PRO A 43 4.36 -13.62 9.94
CA PRO A 43 5.19 -13.84 8.77
C PRO A 43 4.37 -14.36 7.59
N THR A 44 4.38 -13.60 6.48
CA THR A 44 3.52 -13.86 5.33
C THR A 44 4.24 -13.51 4.03
N ASP A 45 4.21 -14.41 3.06
CA ASP A 45 4.50 -14.08 1.66
C ASP A 45 3.20 -13.83 0.93
N VAL A 46 2.96 -12.57 0.55
CA VAL A 46 1.72 -12.18 -0.14
C VAL A 46 1.61 -12.75 -1.55
N SER A 47 2.72 -13.18 -2.16
CA SER A 47 2.73 -13.82 -3.48
C SER A 47 2.32 -15.30 -3.42
N ASP A 48 2.24 -15.89 -2.23
CA ASP A 48 1.78 -17.27 -2.01
C ASP A 48 0.34 -17.29 -1.48
N ALA A 49 -0.56 -17.89 -2.23
CA ALA A 49 -1.98 -17.98 -1.90
C ALA A 49 -2.25 -18.76 -0.58
N ALA A 50 -1.44 -19.77 -0.28
CA ALA A 50 -1.57 -20.53 0.98
C ALA A 50 -1.15 -19.69 2.19
N SER A 51 -0.05 -18.93 2.05
CA SER A 51 0.43 -18.01 3.07
C SER A 51 -0.59 -16.89 3.34
N VAL A 52 -1.22 -16.32 2.30
CA VAL A 52 -2.29 -15.33 2.46
C VAL A 52 -3.51 -15.91 3.17
N LYS A 53 -3.96 -17.12 2.80
CA LYS A 53 -5.08 -17.78 3.50
C LYS A 53 -4.78 -18.01 4.98
N ALA A 54 -3.57 -18.44 5.32
CA ALA A 54 -3.13 -18.62 6.70
C ALA A 54 -3.13 -17.30 7.50
N LEU A 55 -2.68 -16.20 6.88
CA LEU A 55 -2.77 -14.86 7.46
C LEU A 55 -4.21 -14.51 7.85
N PHE A 56 -5.15 -14.61 6.89
CA PHE A 56 -6.55 -14.24 7.14
C PHE A 56 -7.27 -15.20 8.09
N ALA A 57 -6.88 -16.48 8.12
CA ALA A 57 -7.33 -17.40 9.15
C ALA A 57 -6.90 -16.95 10.56
N THR A 58 -5.64 -16.49 10.70
CA THR A 58 -5.14 -15.92 11.95
C THR A 58 -5.90 -14.65 12.35
N VAL A 59 -6.20 -13.76 11.39
CA VAL A 59 -7.01 -12.54 11.63
C VAL A 59 -8.39 -12.95 12.17
N ASN A 60 -9.06 -13.87 11.48
CA ASN A 60 -10.39 -14.32 11.86
C ASN A 60 -10.40 -15.00 13.26
N GLN A 61 -9.45 -15.88 13.54
CA GLN A 61 -9.32 -16.53 14.84
C GLN A 61 -9.04 -15.56 15.99
N SER A 62 -8.23 -14.54 15.73
CA SER A 62 -7.78 -13.60 16.77
C SER A 62 -8.77 -12.47 17.05
N PHE A 63 -9.56 -12.06 16.05
CA PHE A 63 -10.38 -10.86 16.11
C PHE A 63 -11.82 -11.05 15.60
N GLY A 64 -12.11 -12.10 14.84
CA GLY A 64 -13.44 -12.39 14.26
C GLY A 64 -13.86 -11.38 13.17
N ARG A 65 -13.03 -10.36 12.87
CA ARG A 65 -13.34 -9.31 11.93
C ARG A 65 -12.10 -8.62 11.34
N LEU A 66 -12.30 -7.91 10.24
CA LEU A 66 -11.31 -7.03 9.62
C LEU A 66 -12.01 -5.72 9.20
N ASP A 67 -11.63 -4.61 9.80
CA ASP A 67 -12.22 -3.31 9.47
C ASP A 67 -11.46 -2.58 8.36
N VAL A 68 -10.12 -2.72 8.32
CA VAL A 68 -9.27 -2.09 7.32
C VAL A 68 -8.19 -3.05 6.85
N LEU A 69 -8.06 -3.20 5.53
CA LEU A 69 -6.88 -3.80 4.88
C LEU A 69 -6.06 -2.69 4.22
N PHE A 70 -4.77 -2.59 4.53
CA PHE A 70 -3.83 -1.77 3.77
C PHE A 70 -2.89 -2.68 2.96
N ASN A 71 -3.10 -2.79 1.67
CA ASN A 71 -2.24 -3.50 0.72
C ASN A 71 -1.00 -2.66 0.44
N ASN A 72 0.02 -2.80 1.28
CA ASN A 72 1.26 -2.01 1.22
C ASN A 72 2.43 -2.79 0.63
N ALA A 73 2.42 -4.12 0.64
CA ALA A 73 3.52 -4.93 0.15
C ALA A 73 3.87 -4.56 -1.30
N GLY A 74 5.17 -4.36 -1.56
CA GLY A 74 5.63 -3.97 -2.88
C GLY A 74 7.15 -4.06 -3.01
N GLN A 75 7.60 -4.27 -4.24
CA GLN A 75 9.02 -4.30 -4.60
C GLN A 75 9.25 -3.74 -6.01
N ASN A 76 10.50 -3.42 -6.32
CA ASN A 76 10.96 -3.02 -7.65
C ASN A 76 11.79 -4.13 -8.29
N ALA A 77 11.87 -4.10 -9.62
CA ALA A 77 12.93 -4.77 -10.38
C ALA A 77 14.19 -3.88 -10.44
N PRO A 78 15.35 -4.42 -10.85
CA PRO A 78 16.50 -3.63 -11.27
C PRO A 78 16.10 -2.60 -12.34
N ALA A 79 16.67 -1.38 -12.27
CA ALA A 79 16.42 -0.33 -13.25
C ALA A 79 17.34 -0.50 -14.46
N ILE A 80 17.05 -1.49 -15.29
CA ILE A 80 17.78 -1.85 -16.53
C ILE A 80 16.86 -1.73 -17.74
N ALA A 81 17.42 -1.78 -18.94
CA ALA A 81 16.66 -1.75 -20.19
C ALA A 81 15.62 -2.89 -20.23
N MET A 82 14.48 -2.64 -20.87
CA MET A 82 13.35 -3.58 -20.84
C MET A 82 13.72 -4.95 -21.45
N GLU A 83 14.52 -4.95 -22.51
CA GLU A 83 14.99 -6.17 -23.20
C GLU A 83 15.99 -6.98 -22.36
N GLU A 84 16.58 -6.41 -21.34
CA GLU A 84 17.49 -7.08 -20.41
C GLU A 84 16.79 -7.65 -19.16
N LEU A 85 15.53 -7.30 -18.93
CA LEU A 85 14.76 -7.82 -17.83
C LEU A 85 14.46 -9.30 -18.00
N THR A 86 14.79 -10.12 -17.00
CA THR A 86 14.41 -11.54 -17.03
C THR A 86 12.93 -11.73 -16.69
N PHE A 87 12.37 -12.85 -17.12
CA PHE A 87 10.99 -13.20 -16.77
C PHE A 87 10.79 -13.37 -15.26
N GLU A 88 11.80 -13.85 -14.53
CA GLU A 88 11.78 -14.00 -13.08
C GLU A 88 11.71 -12.64 -12.38
N GLN A 89 12.48 -11.66 -12.86
CA GLN A 89 12.44 -10.29 -12.33
C GLN A 89 11.07 -9.63 -12.54
N TRP A 90 10.50 -9.80 -13.74
CA TRP A 90 9.14 -9.37 -14.04
C TRP A 90 8.13 -10.05 -13.11
N SER A 91 8.15 -11.39 -13.07
CA SER A 91 7.20 -12.22 -12.33
C SER A 91 7.25 -11.97 -10.84
N ALA A 92 8.44 -11.73 -10.28
CA ALA A 92 8.60 -11.38 -8.87
C ALA A 92 7.87 -10.08 -8.52
N VAL A 93 7.98 -9.03 -9.37
CA VAL A 93 7.28 -7.76 -9.14
C VAL A 93 5.77 -7.93 -9.30
N VAL A 94 5.31 -8.62 -10.34
CA VAL A 94 3.88 -8.91 -10.55
C VAL A 94 3.32 -9.73 -9.40
N GLY A 95 4.05 -10.76 -8.96
CA GLY A 95 3.66 -11.63 -7.85
C GLY A 95 3.37 -10.85 -6.57
N VAL A 96 4.26 -9.96 -6.17
CA VAL A 96 4.08 -9.18 -4.94
C VAL A 96 3.12 -8.00 -5.14
N ASN A 97 3.36 -7.16 -6.16
CA ASN A 97 2.68 -5.86 -6.27
C ASN A 97 1.23 -5.98 -6.74
N LEU A 98 0.91 -6.99 -7.55
CA LEU A 98 -0.41 -7.15 -8.15
C LEU A 98 -1.12 -8.41 -7.64
N THR A 99 -0.53 -9.60 -7.83
CA THR A 99 -1.15 -10.85 -7.40
C THR A 99 -1.36 -10.89 -5.90
N GLY A 100 -0.36 -10.45 -5.12
CA GLY A 100 -0.45 -10.37 -3.66
C GLY A 100 -1.55 -9.41 -3.18
N ALA A 101 -1.66 -8.23 -3.80
CA ALA A 101 -2.73 -7.29 -3.49
C ALA A 101 -4.12 -7.88 -3.81
N PHE A 102 -4.25 -8.59 -4.93
CA PHE A 102 -5.47 -9.30 -5.31
C PHE A 102 -5.83 -10.39 -4.30
N LEU A 103 -4.89 -11.26 -3.94
CA LEU A 103 -5.11 -12.36 -2.98
C LEU A 103 -5.53 -11.82 -1.61
N CYS A 104 -4.85 -10.80 -1.11
CA CYS A 104 -5.21 -10.16 0.16
C CYS A 104 -6.59 -9.50 0.09
N ALA A 105 -6.91 -8.79 -1.00
CA ALA A 105 -8.24 -8.21 -1.20
C ALA A 105 -9.33 -9.28 -1.25
N GLN A 106 -9.08 -10.41 -1.93
CA GLN A 106 -10.03 -11.51 -2.05
C GLN A 106 -10.39 -12.10 -0.67
N GLU A 107 -9.40 -12.37 0.18
CA GLU A 107 -9.63 -12.89 1.52
C GLU A 107 -10.28 -11.83 2.44
N ALA A 108 -9.87 -10.55 2.32
CA ALA A 108 -10.50 -9.46 3.06
C ALA A 108 -11.98 -9.33 2.71
N ILE A 109 -12.34 -9.37 1.43
CA ILE A 109 -13.74 -9.30 0.98
C ILE A 109 -14.55 -10.47 1.55
N ARG A 110 -14.00 -11.69 1.57
CA ARG A 110 -14.68 -12.85 2.17
C ARG A 110 -15.00 -12.61 3.64
N LEU A 111 -14.03 -12.11 4.40
CA LEU A 111 -14.19 -11.85 5.83
C LEU A 111 -15.14 -10.67 6.05
N MET A 112 -14.99 -9.56 5.35
CA MET A 112 -15.84 -8.36 5.45
C MET A 112 -17.30 -8.63 5.09
N LYS A 113 -17.57 -9.59 4.20
CA LYS A 113 -18.94 -10.04 3.89
C LYS A 113 -19.55 -10.93 4.97
N ALA A 114 -18.74 -11.72 5.66
CA ALA A 114 -19.21 -12.70 6.65
C ALA A 114 -19.35 -12.11 8.06
N GLN A 115 -18.63 -11.03 8.37
CA GLN A 115 -18.61 -10.43 9.72
C GLN A 115 -19.87 -9.62 10.04
N GLN A 116 -20.09 -9.35 11.35
CA GLN A 116 -21.15 -8.47 11.84
C GLN A 116 -20.57 -7.38 12.77
N PRO A 117 -20.87 -6.09 12.53
CA PRO A 117 -21.52 -5.57 11.34
C PRO A 117 -20.70 -5.86 10.07
N GLN A 118 -21.42 -6.04 8.96
CA GLN A 118 -20.83 -6.27 7.64
C GLN A 118 -20.08 -5.04 7.14
N GLY A 119 -19.14 -5.22 6.21
CA GLY A 119 -18.43 -4.14 5.55
C GLY A 119 -17.02 -3.92 6.07
N GLY A 120 -16.34 -2.95 5.50
CA GLY A 120 -14.95 -2.60 5.82
C GLY A 120 -14.32 -1.76 4.73
N ARG A 121 -13.01 -1.51 4.85
CA ARG A 121 -12.27 -0.67 3.90
C ARG A 121 -11.00 -1.35 3.43
N ILE A 122 -10.77 -1.32 2.13
CA ILE A 122 -9.53 -1.76 1.49
C ILE A 122 -8.80 -0.53 0.95
N ILE A 123 -7.53 -0.37 1.32
CA ILE A 123 -6.67 0.72 0.84
C ILE A 123 -5.52 0.08 0.07
N ASN A 124 -5.41 0.37 -1.21
CA ASN A 124 -4.31 -0.10 -2.04
C ASN A 124 -3.19 0.94 -2.12
N ASN A 125 -1.95 0.51 -1.89
CA ASN A 125 -0.79 1.35 -2.12
C ASN A 125 -0.50 1.43 -3.62
N GLY A 126 -0.92 2.53 -4.23
CA GLY A 126 -0.63 2.90 -5.59
C GLY A 126 0.76 3.55 -5.73
N SER A 127 0.87 4.41 -6.72
CA SER A 127 2.05 5.24 -6.96
C SER A 127 1.70 6.27 -8.02
N ILE A 128 2.38 7.42 -8.03
CA ILE A 128 2.37 8.32 -9.19
C ILE A 128 2.84 7.63 -10.48
N SER A 129 3.55 6.50 -10.38
CA SER A 129 3.89 5.64 -11.53
C SER A 129 2.67 4.97 -12.16
N ALA A 130 1.48 5.06 -11.56
CA ALA A 130 0.21 4.69 -12.18
C ALA A 130 -0.27 5.71 -13.23
N TYR A 131 0.42 6.84 -13.36
CA TYR A 131 0.10 7.92 -14.32
C TYR A 131 1.26 8.18 -15.28
N THR A 132 2.48 8.27 -14.76
CA THR A 132 3.68 8.63 -15.54
C THR A 132 4.83 7.69 -15.19
N PRO A 133 5.38 6.94 -16.19
CA PRO A 133 6.49 6.04 -15.95
C PRO A 133 7.80 6.78 -15.69
N ARG A 134 8.76 6.07 -15.10
CA ARG A 134 10.17 6.46 -15.13
C ARG A 134 10.91 5.59 -16.14
N PRO A 135 12.04 6.01 -16.68
CA PRO A 135 12.90 5.12 -17.46
C PRO A 135 13.21 3.83 -16.68
N ASN A 136 13.28 2.71 -17.38
CA ASN A 136 13.64 1.40 -16.83
C ASN A 136 12.76 0.93 -15.65
N SER A 137 11.46 1.22 -15.69
CA SER A 137 10.53 0.89 -14.59
C SER A 137 9.34 0.02 -15.03
N ALA A 138 9.45 -0.70 -16.15
CA ALA A 138 8.32 -1.40 -16.76
C ALA A 138 7.54 -2.31 -15.79
N PRO A 139 8.15 -3.24 -15.01
CA PRO A 139 7.38 -4.12 -14.15
C PRO A 139 6.63 -3.35 -13.06
N TYR A 140 7.28 -2.38 -12.43
CA TYR A 140 6.68 -1.55 -11.39
C TYR A 140 5.55 -0.70 -11.95
N THR A 141 5.80 0.02 -13.04
CA THR A 141 4.81 0.90 -13.69
C THR A 141 3.57 0.11 -14.13
N CYS A 142 3.74 -1.03 -14.79
CA CYS A 142 2.63 -1.88 -15.20
C CYS A 142 1.79 -2.35 -14.01
N THR A 143 2.44 -2.80 -12.92
CA THR A 143 1.71 -3.23 -11.72
C THR A 143 0.95 -2.09 -11.06
N LYS A 144 1.51 -0.87 -11.02
CA LYS A 144 0.83 0.29 -10.42
C LYS A 144 -0.35 0.79 -11.26
N HIS A 145 -0.30 0.70 -12.59
CA HIS A 145 -1.47 0.91 -13.45
C HIS A 145 -2.54 -0.16 -13.21
N ALA A 146 -2.15 -1.43 -13.11
CA ALA A 146 -3.07 -2.53 -12.83
C ALA A 146 -3.77 -2.41 -11.46
N ILE A 147 -3.07 -1.93 -10.43
CA ILE A 147 -3.66 -1.63 -9.11
C ILE A 147 -4.80 -0.62 -9.23
N SER A 148 -4.71 0.38 -10.12
CA SER A 148 -5.80 1.33 -10.34
C SER A 148 -7.05 0.65 -10.92
N GLY A 149 -6.87 -0.34 -11.79
CA GLY A 149 -7.96 -1.20 -12.27
C GLY A 149 -8.55 -2.04 -11.14
N LEU A 150 -7.71 -2.73 -10.37
CA LEU A 150 -8.12 -3.55 -9.22
C LEU A 150 -8.91 -2.72 -8.19
N THR A 151 -8.45 -1.50 -7.87
CA THR A 151 -9.14 -0.58 -6.96
C THR A 151 -10.56 -0.26 -7.42
N LYS A 152 -10.73 0.04 -8.71
CA LYS A 152 -12.05 0.34 -9.30
C LYS A 152 -12.98 -0.87 -9.28
N CYS A 153 -12.47 -2.07 -9.58
CA CYS A 153 -13.24 -3.31 -9.50
C CYS A 153 -13.71 -3.58 -8.07
N ILE A 154 -12.82 -3.51 -7.09
CA ILE A 154 -13.18 -3.72 -5.68
C ILE A 154 -14.21 -2.68 -5.22
N ALA A 155 -14.03 -1.40 -5.59
CA ALA A 155 -14.98 -0.34 -5.24
C ALA A 155 -16.36 -0.54 -5.87
N LEU A 156 -16.43 -1.14 -7.05
CA LEU A 156 -17.68 -1.46 -7.72
C LEU A 156 -18.36 -2.69 -7.07
N ASP A 157 -17.62 -3.78 -6.94
CA ASP A 157 -18.15 -5.07 -6.48
C ASP A 157 -18.45 -5.08 -4.97
N GLY A 158 -17.77 -4.21 -4.22
CA GLY A 158 -17.92 -4.08 -2.77
C GLY A 158 -19.18 -3.31 -2.32
N ARG A 159 -19.80 -2.52 -3.20
CA ARG A 159 -20.90 -1.59 -2.83
C ARG A 159 -22.07 -2.26 -2.13
N ALA A 160 -22.50 -3.42 -2.60
CA ALA A 160 -23.62 -4.16 -2.03
C ALA A 160 -23.32 -4.74 -0.63
N TRP A 161 -22.08 -4.60 -0.15
CA TRP A 161 -21.57 -5.22 1.06
C TRP A 161 -20.93 -4.20 2.02
N ASP A 162 -21.18 -2.91 1.82
CA ASP A 162 -20.56 -1.82 2.59
C ASP A 162 -19.02 -1.91 2.61
N ILE A 163 -18.42 -2.40 1.52
CA ILE A 163 -16.96 -2.46 1.38
C ILE A 163 -16.50 -1.28 0.52
N ALA A 164 -15.79 -0.34 1.15
CA ALA A 164 -15.17 0.77 0.46
C ALA A 164 -13.76 0.39 -0.02
N CYS A 165 -13.36 0.88 -1.20
CA CYS A 165 -12.00 0.72 -1.68
C CYS A 165 -11.39 2.05 -2.07
N SER A 166 -10.15 2.28 -1.61
CA SER A 166 -9.36 3.48 -1.84
C SER A 166 -8.01 3.12 -2.45
N GLN A 167 -7.41 4.05 -3.19
CA GLN A 167 -6.01 3.98 -3.59
C GLN A 167 -5.29 5.24 -3.14
N ILE A 168 -4.11 5.07 -2.52
CA ILE A 168 -3.19 6.17 -2.23
C ILE A 168 -2.00 6.10 -3.17
N ASP A 169 -1.81 7.12 -4.01
CA ASP A 169 -0.72 7.23 -4.95
C ASP A 169 0.40 8.09 -4.35
N ILE A 170 1.49 7.43 -4.01
CA ILE A 170 2.59 8.03 -3.26
C ILE A 170 3.71 8.43 -4.22
N GLY A 171 4.17 9.67 -4.08
CA GLY A 171 5.32 10.20 -4.82
C GLY A 171 6.47 10.61 -3.90
N ASN A 172 7.61 9.92 -4.01
CA ASN A 172 8.88 10.23 -3.36
C ASN A 172 8.80 10.39 -1.83
N ALA A 173 8.18 9.44 -1.12
CA ALA A 173 8.29 9.37 0.33
C ALA A 173 9.69 8.91 0.76
N ALA A 174 10.22 9.46 1.86
CA ALA A 174 11.54 9.12 2.38
C ALA A 174 11.52 7.74 3.05
N THR A 175 11.93 6.72 2.31
CA THR A 175 12.05 5.31 2.73
C THR A 175 13.37 4.74 2.22
N GLU A 176 13.77 3.56 2.71
CA GLU A 176 14.94 2.83 2.18
C GLU A 176 14.83 2.62 0.66
N LEU A 177 13.63 2.28 0.16
CA LEU A 177 13.38 2.06 -1.28
C LEU A 177 13.69 3.30 -2.13
N THR A 178 13.53 4.49 -1.57
CA THR A 178 13.71 5.78 -2.26
C THR A 178 15.04 6.47 -1.91
N GLU A 179 15.92 5.84 -1.11
CA GLU A 179 17.20 6.44 -0.70
C GLU A 179 18.05 6.83 -1.90
N ARG A 180 18.07 6.00 -2.94
CA ARG A 180 18.77 6.29 -4.21
C ARG A 180 18.35 7.59 -4.88
N MET A 181 17.16 8.12 -4.58
CA MET A 181 16.67 9.37 -5.19
C MET A 181 17.45 10.60 -4.73
N THR A 182 18.15 10.52 -3.60
CA THR A 182 19.03 11.59 -3.11
C THR A 182 20.32 11.72 -3.92
N ALA A 183 20.85 10.58 -4.40
CA ALA A 183 22.04 10.54 -5.24
C ALA A 183 21.72 10.91 -6.71
N GLY A 184 20.52 10.63 -7.17
CA GLY A 184 20.03 10.90 -8.50
C GLY A 184 19.28 9.72 -9.11
N VAL A 185 18.27 10.04 -9.89
CA VAL A 185 17.50 9.06 -10.69
C VAL A 185 17.49 9.51 -12.15
N LEU A 186 17.43 8.52 -13.03
CA LEU A 186 17.38 8.74 -14.47
C LEU A 186 16.09 9.49 -14.84
N GLN A 187 16.25 10.60 -15.55
CA GLN A 187 15.17 11.44 -16.07
C GLN A 187 14.82 11.02 -17.52
N ALA A 188 13.70 11.53 -18.03
CA ALA A 188 13.26 11.26 -19.40
C ALA A 188 14.26 11.79 -20.46
N ASP A 189 15.01 12.83 -20.14
CA ASP A 189 16.05 13.42 -20.99
C ASP A 189 17.41 12.69 -20.92
N GLY A 190 17.47 11.56 -20.19
CA GLY A 190 18.69 10.76 -19.98
C GLY A 190 19.62 11.32 -18.91
N SER A 191 19.34 12.47 -18.32
CA SER A 191 20.16 13.04 -17.22
C SER A 191 19.88 12.33 -15.90
N LEU A 192 20.87 12.37 -14.99
CA LEU A 192 20.68 11.93 -13.59
C LEU A 192 20.45 13.17 -12.72
N LYS A 193 19.32 13.22 -12.02
CA LYS A 193 18.99 14.35 -11.13
C LYS A 193 18.50 13.85 -9.77
N PRO A 194 18.95 14.44 -8.65
CA PRO A 194 18.34 14.22 -7.34
C PRO A 194 16.87 14.67 -7.36
N GLU A 195 16.02 13.91 -6.68
CA GLU A 195 14.62 14.29 -6.54
C GLU A 195 14.25 14.51 -5.07
N PRO A 196 13.50 15.58 -4.77
CA PRO A 196 12.98 15.82 -3.43
C PRO A 196 12.12 14.66 -2.92
N ARG A 197 12.22 14.39 -1.61
CA ARG A 197 11.41 13.43 -0.89
C ARG A 197 10.61 14.11 0.22
N MET A 198 9.43 13.62 0.52
CA MET A 198 8.61 14.05 1.65
C MET A 198 8.79 13.17 2.87
N ASN A 199 8.48 13.70 4.06
CA ASN A 199 8.46 12.92 5.28
C ASN A 199 7.37 11.83 5.21
N LEU A 200 7.72 10.61 5.60
CA LEU A 200 6.81 9.45 5.61
C LEU A 200 5.57 9.67 6.49
N LYS A 201 5.66 10.54 7.51
CA LYS A 201 4.52 10.91 8.35
C LYS A 201 3.33 11.43 7.55
N HIS A 202 3.55 12.18 6.45
CA HIS A 202 2.45 12.69 5.62
C HIS A 202 1.67 11.56 4.93
N VAL A 203 2.36 10.48 4.56
CA VAL A 203 1.71 9.28 4.01
C VAL A 203 0.91 8.57 5.09
N ALA A 204 1.49 8.39 6.28
CA ALA A 204 0.80 7.77 7.41
C ALA A 204 -0.47 8.54 7.80
N ASP A 205 -0.39 9.88 7.91
CA ASP A 205 -1.54 10.73 8.22
C ASP A 205 -2.65 10.61 7.16
N ALA A 206 -2.28 10.51 5.87
CA ALA A 206 -3.23 10.32 4.78
C ALA A 206 -3.94 8.95 4.85
N ILE A 207 -3.19 7.89 5.17
CA ILE A 207 -3.76 6.54 5.35
C ILE A 207 -4.72 6.52 6.53
N VAL A 208 -4.33 7.12 7.67
CA VAL A 208 -5.20 7.22 8.85
C VAL A 208 -6.46 8.03 8.52
N TYR A 209 -6.35 9.12 7.76
CA TYR A 209 -7.51 9.89 7.29
C TYR A 209 -8.47 9.01 6.48
N ILE A 210 -7.97 8.30 5.46
CA ILE A 210 -8.79 7.41 4.64
C ILE A 210 -9.43 6.32 5.50
N ALA A 211 -8.66 5.69 6.40
CA ALA A 211 -9.13 4.62 7.27
C ALA A 211 -10.20 5.05 8.28
N SER A 212 -10.17 6.33 8.69
CA SER A 212 -11.10 6.89 9.69
C SER A 212 -12.44 7.38 9.12
N LEU A 213 -12.61 7.37 7.80
CA LEU A 213 -13.88 7.77 7.18
C LEU A 213 -14.97 6.73 7.47
N PRO A 214 -16.22 7.14 7.67
CA PRO A 214 -17.35 6.23 7.71
C PRO A 214 -17.52 5.51 6.34
N LEU A 215 -18.19 4.36 6.31
CA LEU A 215 -18.28 3.54 5.09
C LEU A 215 -19.18 4.14 4.01
N ASP A 216 -20.01 5.12 4.33
CA ASP A 216 -20.81 5.89 3.36
C ASP A 216 -20.00 6.96 2.63
N ALA A 217 -18.75 7.22 3.06
CA ALA A 217 -17.82 8.14 2.43
C ALA A 217 -16.53 7.44 1.97
N ASN A 218 -16.09 7.73 0.75
CA ASN A 218 -14.88 7.12 0.20
C ASN A 218 -14.00 8.15 -0.52
N VAL A 219 -12.69 8.10 -0.24
CA VAL A 219 -11.66 8.73 -1.07
C VAL A 219 -11.18 7.68 -2.07
N LEU A 220 -11.72 7.67 -3.28
CA LEU A 220 -11.40 6.63 -4.26
C LEU A 220 -9.93 6.67 -4.68
N PHE A 221 -9.39 7.86 -4.96
CA PHE A 221 -7.98 8.09 -5.27
C PHE A 221 -7.45 9.30 -4.52
N MET A 222 -6.25 9.19 -3.96
CA MET A 222 -5.54 10.27 -3.30
C MET A 222 -4.07 10.28 -3.73
N ASN A 223 -3.60 11.41 -4.27
CA ASN A 223 -2.19 11.62 -4.56
C ASN A 223 -1.51 12.38 -3.42
N VAL A 224 -0.45 11.81 -2.86
CA VAL A 224 0.41 12.43 -1.84
C VAL A 224 1.85 12.38 -2.31
N MET A 225 2.44 13.54 -2.59
CA MET A 225 3.77 13.60 -3.19
C MET A 225 4.61 14.75 -2.65
N ALA A 226 5.94 14.65 -2.79
CA ALA A 226 6.83 15.75 -2.46
C ALA A 226 6.55 16.95 -3.39
N THR A 227 6.28 18.12 -2.84
CA THR A 227 5.83 19.31 -3.59
C THR A 227 6.76 19.69 -4.74
N LYS A 228 8.07 19.50 -4.55
CA LYS A 228 9.08 19.90 -5.54
C LYS A 228 9.55 18.76 -6.45
N MET A 229 8.95 17.55 -6.35
CA MET A 229 9.32 16.47 -7.26
C MET A 229 8.80 16.74 -8.67
N PRO A 230 9.51 16.33 -9.73
CA PRO A 230 9.04 16.49 -11.10
C PRO A 230 7.94 15.48 -11.40
N PHE A 231 6.70 15.94 -11.51
CA PHE A 231 5.54 15.13 -11.89
C PHE A 231 4.64 15.91 -12.85
N ALA A 232 3.97 16.97 -12.38
CA ALA A 232 3.25 17.90 -13.25
C ALA A 232 4.26 18.70 -14.09
N GLY A 233 4.01 18.81 -15.38
CA GLY A 233 4.94 19.47 -16.30
C GLY A 233 6.16 18.63 -16.71
N ARG A 234 6.16 17.35 -16.41
CA ARG A 234 7.08 16.38 -16.97
C ARG A 234 6.58 16.06 -18.40
N GLY A 235 7.17 16.69 -19.36
CA GLY A 235 6.89 16.53 -20.78
C GLY A 235 8.12 16.30 -21.59
#